data_6f931c85356465db5f41f41b891d0f2b
#
_entry.id   6f931c85356465db5f41f41b891d0f2b
#
_cell.length_a   1.000
_cell.length_b   1.000
_cell.length_c   1.000
_cell.angle_alpha   90.00
_cell.angle_beta   90.00
_cell.angle_gamma   90.00
#
_symmetry.space_group_name_H-M   'P 1'
#
loop_
_entity.id
_entity.type
_entity.pdbx_description
1 polymer ?
#
loop_
_entity_poly.entity_id
_entity_poly.type
_entity_poly.pdbx_seq_one_letter_code
_entity_poly.pdbx_strand_id
1 'polypeptide(L)'
;MFIAKPRPFEGGFGAFDDCLPDRWGLLVLDRYLQKKGINPRTLTLLDRLAIIGSTGRGALEFRPDRSVISDREYVDFEKMALETEQILDSEEYSGDGIEEFQYRGGSPGGARPKIFARHEGKEWLVKFRAKADSTNIGKEEYRYSLLAKKCGIEMPETRLFEDKYFGVERFDRTSNGKLHVVSVAGLIGADYRLPSIDYSHIFQVCAALTHYVSEMKKVYRVMVFNYLIANKDDHAKNFSFIHRDGEWHFAPAYDLLPSDGINGFRTTSINDKIEPKKEDLFAVAEKSGLDKKKVVEIFDEIMKLSGV
;
A
#
# COMPACT_ATOMS: atom_id res chain seq x y z
N MET A 1 -17.94 -8.15 -13.58
CA MET A 1 -18.94 -8.59 -12.60
C MET A 1 -18.22 -8.84 -11.29
N PHE A 2 -18.56 -8.08 -10.24
CA PHE A 2 -17.98 -8.29 -8.91
C PHE A 2 -18.62 -9.52 -8.30
N ILE A 3 -17.80 -10.51 -7.92
CA ILE A 3 -18.27 -11.75 -7.29
C ILE A 3 -17.74 -11.77 -5.86
N ALA A 4 -18.64 -11.92 -4.90
CA ALA A 4 -18.27 -12.13 -3.51
C ALA A 4 -17.56 -13.50 -3.39
N LYS A 5 -16.42 -13.52 -2.69
CA LYS A 5 -15.60 -14.73 -2.55
C LYS A 5 -15.44 -15.08 -1.08
N PRO A 6 -15.59 -16.36 -0.68
CA PRO A 6 -15.36 -16.77 0.70
C PRO A 6 -13.89 -16.61 1.10
N ARG A 7 -12.97 -16.69 0.15
CA ARG A 7 -11.53 -16.44 0.33
C ARG A 7 -10.99 -15.68 -0.86
N PRO A 8 -10.07 -14.72 -0.64
CA PRO A 8 -9.52 -14.28 0.65
C PRO A 8 -10.42 -13.29 1.42
N PHE A 9 -11.60 -12.92 0.90
CA PHE A 9 -12.41 -11.76 1.30
C PHE A 9 -13.59 -12.08 2.23
N GLU A 10 -13.57 -13.21 2.91
CA GLU A 10 -14.60 -13.61 3.90
C GLU A 10 -16.06 -13.43 3.41
N GLY A 11 -16.29 -13.67 2.12
CA GLY A 11 -17.61 -13.48 1.49
C GLY A 11 -17.89 -12.07 0.97
N GLY A 12 -16.91 -11.17 1.05
CA GLY A 12 -16.99 -9.80 0.54
C GLY A 12 -16.51 -9.65 -0.91
N PHE A 13 -16.45 -8.39 -1.33
CA PHE A 13 -15.87 -7.98 -2.60
C PHE A 13 -14.44 -7.46 -2.37
N GLY A 14 -13.53 -7.72 -3.29
CA GLY A 14 -12.14 -7.29 -3.16
C GLY A 14 -11.95 -5.79 -3.00
N ALA A 15 -12.78 -4.97 -3.67
CA ALA A 15 -12.75 -3.52 -3.48
C ALA A 15 -13.14 -3.07 -2.06
N PHE A 16 -13.97 -3.85 -1.34
CA PHE A 16 -14.31 -3.58 0.05
C PHE A 16 -13.19 -4.04 0.99
N ASP A 17 -12.53 -5.17 0.65
CA ASP A 17 -11.36 -5.65 1.39
C ASP A 17 -10.20 -4.64 1.38
N ASP A 18 -10.03 -3.91 0.28
CA ASP A 18 -9.04 -2.82 0.21
C ASP A 18 -9.30 -1.67 1.21
N CYS A 19 -10.54 -1.53 1.67
CA CYS A 19 -10.92 -0.53 2.68
C CYS A 19 -10.77 -1.03 4.12
N LEU A 20 -10.62 -2.34 4.31
CA LEU A 20 -10.47 -2.92 5.63
C LEU A 20 -9.04 -2.83 6.15
N PRO A 21 -8.84 -2.67 7.45
CA PRO A 21 -7.53 -2.74 8.05
C PRO A 21 -6.99 -4.18 7.91
N ASP A 22 -5.70 -4.27 7.63
CA ASP A 22 -4.98 -5.54 7.69
C ASP A 22 -3.81 -5.45 8.69
N ARG A 23 -3.22 -6.58 9.05
CA ARG A 23 -2.04 -6.68 9.90
C ARG A 23 -2.00 -5.64 11.04
N TRP A 24 -1.23 -4.55 10.90
CA TRP A 24 -1.12 -3.52 11.93
C TRP A 24 -2.46 -2.85 12.25
N GLY A 25 -3.18 -2.41 11.24
CA GLY A 25 -4.49 -1.77 11.44
C GLY A 25 -5.49 -2.71 12.10
N LEU A 26 -5.47 -4.00 11.76
CA LEU A 26 -6.32 -5.01 12.37
C LEU A 26 -5.94 -5.25 13.84
N LEU A 27 -4.64 -5.31 14.16
CA LEU A 27 -4.15 -5.44 15.53
C LEU A 27 -4.64 -4.27 16.41
N VAL A 28 -4.51 -3.05 15.93
CA VAL A 28 -4.97 -1.84 16.64
C VAL A 28 -6.49 -1.87 16.83
N LEU A 29 -7.25 -2.18 15.78
CA LEU A 29 -8.70 -2.26 15.84
C LEU A 29 -9.16 -3.33 16.84
N ASP A 30 -8.59 -4.52 16.79
CA ASP A 30 -8.99 -5.63 17.67
C ASP A 30 -8.71 -5.28 19.14
N ARG A 31 -7.58 -4.67 19.47
CA ARG A 31 -7.26 -4.20 20.83
C ARG A 31 -8.16 -3.06 21.29
N TYR A 32 -8.46 -2.11 20.41
CA TYR A 32 -9.39 -1.03 20.69
C TYR A 32 -10.79 -1.58 21.06
N LEU A 33 -11.29 -2.54 20.29
CA LEU A 33 -12.57 -3.19 20.55
C LEU A 33 -12.56 -3.95 21.87
N GLN A 34 -11.49 -4.71 22.16
CA GLN A 34 -11.32 -5.41 23.44
C GLN A 34 -11.34 -4.44 24.63
N LYS A 35 -10.64 -3.29 24.52
CA LYS A 35 -10.68 -2.23 25.53
C LYS A 35 -12.09 -1.68 25.75
N LYS A 36 -12.95 -1.70 24.73
CA LYS A 36 -14.38 -1.32 24.83
C LYS A 36 -15.29 -2.47 25.25
N GLY A 37 -14.75 -3.64 25.60
CA GLY A 37 -15.51 -4.82 26.01
C GLY A 37 -16.18 -5.56 24.85
N ILE A 38 -15.77 -5.29 23.61
CA ILE A 38 -16.30 -5.94 22.40
C ILE A 38 -15.34 -7.05 21.99
N ASN A 39 -15.85 -8.26 21.78
CA ASN A 39 -15.04 -9.36 21.24
C ASN A 39 -14.88 -9.20 19.71
N PRO A 40 -13.66 -8.94 19.17
CA PRO A 40 -13.46 -8.73 17.74
C PRO A 40 -13.85 -9.93 16.86
N ARG A 41 -13.82 -11.14 17.44
CA ARG A 41 -14.16 -12.38 16.71
C ARG A 41 -15.66 -12.52 16.41
N THR A 42 -16.51 -11.74 17.08
CA THR A 42 -17.96 -11.75 16.84
C THR A 42 -18.38 -10.79 15.74
N LEU A 43 -17.47 -9.92 15.28
CA LEU A 43 -17.76 -8.94 14.23
C LEU A 43 -17.83 -9.60 12.86
N THR A 44 -18.90 -9.28 12.15
CA THR A 44 -19.04 -9.62 10.74
C THR A 44 -18.23 -8.66 9.85
N LEU A 45 -18.07 -9.02 8.59
CA LEU A 45 -17.51 -8.13 7.57
C LEU A 45 -18.23 -6.76 7.53
N LEU A 46 -19.57 -6.78 7.63
CA LEU A 46 -20.39 -5.56 7.60
C LEU A 46 -20.17 -4.67 8.82
N ASP A 47 -19.97 -5.27 10.00
CA ASP A 47 -19.64 -4.51 11.20
C ASP A 47 -18.28 -3.83 11.06
N ARG A 48 -17.28 -4.52 10.52
CA ARG A 48 -15.94 -3.95 10.26
C ARG A 48 -16.01 -2.82 9.24
N LEU A 49 -16.76 -2.98 8.15
CA LEU A 49 -16.98 -1.91 7.16
C LEU A 49 -17.68 -0.70 7.78
N ALA A 50 -18.67 -0.90 8.66
CA ALA A 50 -19.33 0.21 9.37
C ALA A 50 -18.37 0.96 10.31
N ILE A 51 -17.44 0.26 10.97
CA ILE A 51 -16.39 0.88 11.82
C ILE A 51 -15.42 1.70 10.99
N ILE A 52 -15.09 1.26 9.80
CA ILE A 52 -14.26 2.05 8.86
C ILE A 52 -15.03 3.26 8.32
N GLY A 53 -16.33 3.08 8.03
CA GLY A 53 -17.22 4.16 7.62
C GLY A 53 -16.66 4.99 6.45
N SER A 54 -16.33 6.24 6.73
CA SER A 54 -15.77 7.20 5.76
C SER A 54 -14.24 7.34 5.81
N THR A 55 -13.54 6.63 6.70
CA THR A 55 -12.10 6.80 6.91
C THR A 55 -11.22 5.92 6.01
N GLY A 56 -11.82 4.98 5.29
CA GLY A 56 -11.12 4.00 4.49
C GLY A 56 -10.28 4.59 3.36
N ARG A 57 -9.58 3.69 2.67
CA ARG A 57 -8.83 4.00 1.46
C ARG A 57 -9.79 4.28 0.30
N GLY A 58 -9.39 5.22 -0.56
CA GLY A 58 -10.19 5.58 -1.73
C GLY A 58 -11.44 6.37 -1.37
N ALA A 59 -12.47 6.30 -2.22
CA ALA A 59 -13.70 7.07 -2.12
C ALA A 59 -14.91 6.27 -1.60
N LEU A 60 -14.75 4.97 -1.31
CA LEU A 60 -15.87 4.19 -0.76
C LEU A 60 -16.17 4.61 0.68
N GLU A 61 -17.45 4.79 0.96
CA GLU A 61 -17.97 5.09 2.28
C GLU A 61 -19.06 4.08 2.65
N PHE A 62 -19.05 3.63 3.90
CA PHE A 62 -19.98 2.63 4.38
C PHE A 62 -20.96 3.22 5.37
N ARG A 63 -22.24 2.85 5.26
CA ARG A 63 -23.32 3.29 6.14
C ARG A 63 -23.99 2.09 6.84
N PRO A 64 -24.30 2.18 8.15
CA PRO A 64 -24.08 3.33 9.03
C PRO A 64 -22.58 3.62 9.25
N ASP A 65 -22.20 4.89 9.26
CA ASP A 65 -20.83 5.29 9.57
C ASP A 65 -20.62 5.29 11.09
N ARG A 66 -19.77 4.39 11.58
CA ARG A 66 -19.36 4.26 12.97
C ARG A 66 -17.88 4.59 13.15
N SER A 67 -17.26 5.21 12.16
CA SER A 67 -15.86 5.61 12.24
C SER A 67 -15.67 6.70 13.29
N VAL A 68 -14.50 6.69 13.90
CA VAL A 68 -14.08 7.73 14.83
C VAL A 68 -12.88 8.44 14.19
N ILE A 69 -13.01 9.74 14.01
CA ILE A 69 -11.99 10.59 13.37
C ILE A 69 -11.42 11.52 14.43
N SER A 70 -10.11 11.68 14.43
CA SER A 70 -9.44 12.71 15.23
C SER A 70 -9.29 13.98 14.39
N ASP A 71 -9.87 15.09 14.88
CA ASP A 71 -9.65 16.42 14.30
C ASP A 71 -8.34 17.07 14.75
N ARG A 72 -7.54 16.37 15.54
CA ARG A 72 -6.27 16.89 16.06
C ARG A 72 -5.23 16.99 14.94
N GLU A 73 -4.84 18.19 14.60
CA GLU A 73 -3.74 18.45 13.64
C GLU A 73 -2.38 18.07 14.22
N TYR A 74 -2.16 18.38 15.49
CA TYR A 74 -0.88 18.08 16.14
C TYR A 74 -0.71 16.59 16.39
N VAL A 75 0.46 16.08 16.01
CA VAL A 75 0.92 14.71 16.27
C VAL A 75 2.27 14.78 16.94
N ASP A 76 2.38 14.18 18.12
CA ASP A 76 3.65 13.88 18.77
C ASP A 76 4.15 12.54 18.23
N PHE A 77 5.01 12.59 17.21
CA PHE A 77 5.52 11.39 16.56
C PHE A 77 6.42 10.56 17.47
N GLU A 78 7.16 11.19 18.39
CA GLU A 78 8.02 10.47 19.30
C GLU A 78 7.20 9.67 20.33
N LYS A 79 6.15 10.27 20.87
CA LYS A 79 5.19 9.58 21.71
C LYS A 79 4.53 8.41 20.97
N MET A 80 4.09 8.62 19.72
CA MET A 80 3.48 7.57 18.91
C MET A 80 4.46 6.43 18.62
N ALA A 81 5.74 6.71 18.45
CA ALA A 81 6.76 5.69 18.25
C ALA A 81 6.97 4.83 19.51
N LEU A 82 7.03 5.44 20.69
CA LEU A 82 7.12 4.73 21.97
C LEU A 82 5.89 3.85 22.24
N GLU A 83 4.71 4.36 21.99
CA GLU A 83 3.46 3.60 22.10
C GLU A 83 3.43 2.42 21.11
N THR A 84 3.98 2.61 19.91
CA THR A 84 4.13 1.53 18.92
C THR A 84 4.97 0.37 19.46
N GLU A 85 6.10 0.67 20.08
CA GLU A 85 6.98 -0.34 20.69
C GLU A 85 6.24 -1.10 21.79
N GLN A 86 5.51 -0.41 22.66
CA GLN A 86 4.72 -1.03 23.72
C GLN A 86 3.59 -1.93 23.17
N ILE A 87 2.91 -1.48 22.10
CA ILE A 87 1.87 -2.27 21.42
C ILE A 87 2.48 -3.55 20.83
N LEU A 88 3.67 -3.49 20.25
CA LEU A 88 4.33 -4.65 19.65
C LEU A 88 4.94 -5.62 20.68
N ASP A 89 5.30 -5.12 21.86
CA ASP A 89 5.96 -5.91 22.91
C ASP A 89 4.98 -6.62 23.86
N SER A 90 3.74 -6.15 23.96
CA SER A 90 2.76 -6.71 24.88
C SER A 90 1.47 -7.12 24.18
N GLU A 91 1.07 -8.37 24.34
CA GLU A 91 -0.24 -8.85 23.85
C GLU A 91 -1.42 -8.22 24.62
N GLU A 92 -1.18 -7.76 25.85
CA GLU A 92 -2.21 -7.22 26.75
C GLU A 92 -2.18 -5.67 26.84
N TYR A 93 -1.40 -5.02 25.98
CA TYR A 93 -1.33 -3.56 26.00
C TYR A 93 -2.71 -2.93 25.76
N SER A 94 -3.18 -2.15 26.74
CA SER A 94 -4.48 -1.46 26.74
C SER A 94 -4.36 0.03 27.09
N GLY A 95 -3.17 0.61 26.92
CA GLY A 95 -2.91 2.01 27.18
C GLY A 95 -3.71 2.97 26.28
N ASP A 96 -3.59 4.27 26.54
CA ASP A 96 -4.33 5.31 25.80
C ASP A 96 -3.86 5.45 24.34
N GLY A 97 -2.65 5.00 24.03
CA GLY A 97 -2.13 4.98 22.66
C GLY A 97 -2.98 4.18 21.68
N ILE A 98 -3.66 3.11 22.14
CA ILE A 98 -4.56 2.32 21.27
C ILE A 98 -5.69 3.20 20.71
N GLU A 99 -6.29 4.07 21.54
CA GLU A 99 -7.36 4.98 21.07
C GLU A 99 -6.81 6.00 20.06
N GLU A 100 -5.66 6.58 20.34
CA GLU A 100 -5.03 7.53 19.42
C GLU A 100 -4.67 6.86 18.07
N PHE A 101 -4.13 5.64 18.09
CA PHE A 101 -3.88 4.87 16.87
C PHE A 101 -5.17 4.54 16.12
N GLN A 102 -6.24 4.16 16.81
CA GLN A 102 -7.53 3.89 16.17
C GLN A 102 -8.10 5.16 15.53
N TYR A 103 -8.03 6.29 16.22
CA TYR A 103 -8.54 7.57 15.72
C TYR A 103 -7.74 8.12 14.53
N ARG A 104 -6.44 7.84 14.48
CA ARG A 104 -5.55 8.25 13.40
C ARG A 104 -5.30 7.14 12.37
N GLY A 105 -5.68 5.92 12.68
CA GLY A 105 -5.32 4.75 11.89
C GLY A 105 -6.20 4.56 10.66
N GLY A 106 -7.47 4.87 10.73
CA GLY A 106 -8.39 4.49 9.65
C GLY A 106 -8.19 3.01 9.27
N SER A 107 -7.93 2.76 8.00
CA SER A 107 -7.59 1.41 7.50
C SER A 107 -6.30 1.38 6.67
N PRO A 108 -5.15 1.86 7.17
CA PRO A 108 -3.93 1.73 6.39
C PRO A 108 -3.51 0.26 6.36
N GLY A 109 -3.41 -0.29 5.15
CA GLY A 109 -2.93 -1.65 4.94
C GLY A 109 -1.43 -1.79 5.24
N GLY A 110 -0.98 -3.05 5.45
CA GLY A 110 0.41 -3.42 5.62
C GLY A 110 0.84 -3.67 7.08
N ALA A 111 2.00 -4.32 7.23
CA ALA A 111 2.47 -4.85 8.52
C ALA A 111 3.12 -3.81 9.42
N ARG A 112 3.77 -2.79 8.85
CA ARG A 112 4.47 -1.78 9.65
C ARG A 112 3.49 -0.84 10.33
N PRO A 113 3.79 -0.43 11.58
CA PRO A 113 3.03 0.57 12.31
C PRO A 113 2.93 1.89 11.54
N LYS A 114 1.75 2.47 11.50
CA LYS A 114 1.50 3.71 10.76
C LYS A 114 0.23 4.41 11.23
N ILE A 115 0.16 5.70 10.96
CA ILE A 115 -1.00 6.55 11.24
C ILE A 115 -1.29 7.47 10.06
N PHE A 116 -2.50 8.01 10.01
CA PHE A 116 -2.79 9.20 9.24
C PHE A 116 -2.53 10.45 10.10
N ALA A 117 -1.87 11.43 9.52
CA ALA A 117 -1.58 12.71 10.14
C ALA A 117 -1.97 13.84 9.19
N ARG A 118 -2.44 14.96 9.73
CA ARG A 118 -2.63 16.18 8.95
C ARG A 118 -1.45 17.11 9.16
N HIS A 119 -0.86 17.59 8.09
CA HIS A 119 0.26 18.51 8.13
C HIS A 119 0.19 19.46 6.94
N GLU A 120 0.25 20.78 7.21
CA GLU A 120 0.16 21.82 6.19
C GLU A 120 -1.08 21.69 5.29
N GLY A 121 -2.23 21.34 5.88
CA GLY A 121 -3.51 21.16 5.16
C GLY A 121 -3.63 19.89 4.33
N LYS A 122 -2.60 19.03 4.29
CA LYS A 122 -2.58 17.76 3.56
C LYS A 122 -2.69 16.57 4.49
N GLU A 123 -3.21 15.47 3.97
CA GLU A 123 -3.25 14.19 4.69
C GLU A 123 -2.02 13.32 4.34
N TRP A 124 -1.35 12.82 5.35
CA TRP A 124 -0.14 12.02 5.26
C TRP A 124 -0.34 10.65 5.91
N LEU A 125 0.23 9.62 5.31
CA LEU A 125 0.49 8.35 5.96
C LEU A 125 1.90 8.38 6.52
N VAL A 126 2.04 8.32 7.85
CA VAL A 126 3.35 8.34 8.53
C VAL A 126 3.63 6.96 9.11
N LYS A 127 4.80 6.41 8.80
CA LYS A 127 5.23 5.08 9.22
C LYS A 127 6.19 5.13 10.38
N PHE A 128 6.03 4.16 11.30
CA PHE A 128 6.92 3.93 12.42
C PHE A 128 7.69 2.62 12.24
N ARG A 129 8.79 2.49 12.95
CA ARG A 129 9.63 1.30 12.93
C ARG A 129 8.89 0.10 13.55
N ALA A 130 8.92 -1.05 12.90
CA ALA A 130 8.60 -2.32 13.50
C ALA A 130 9.83 -2.90 14.22
N LYS A 131 9.64 -3.88 15.11
CA LYS A 131 10.71 -4.45 15.94
C LYS A 131 11.88 -5.01 15.12
N ALA A 132 11.58 -5.62 13.98
CA ALA A 132 12.58 -6.21 13.10
C ALA A 132 13.27 -5.22 12.15
N ASP A 133 12.76 -3.98 12.06
CA ASP A 133 13.29 -2.99 11.14
C ASP A 133 14.59 -2.36 11.66
N SER A 134 15.44 -1.91 10.73
CA SER A 134 16.57 -1.03 11.00
C SER A 134 16.14 0.24 11.74
N THR A 135 17.00 0.77 12.59
CA THR A 135 16.76 2.08 13.26
C THR A 135 16.62 3.24 12.27
N ASN A 136 17.14 3.08 11.05
CA ASN A 136 17.12 4.07 9.98
C ASN A 136 16.03 3.82 8.92
N ILE A 137 15.09 2.90 9.18
CA ILE A 137 14.11 2.48 8.17
C ILE A 137 13.35 3.65 7.54
N GLY A 138 12.96 4.68 8.31
CA GLY A 138 12.28 5.85 7.77
C GLY A 138 13.15 6.66 6.80
N LYS A 139 14.47 6.81 7.11
CA LYS A 139 15.43 7.45 6.20
C LYS A 139 15.65 6.62 4.95
N GLU A 140 15.67 5.30 5.09
CA GLU A 140 15.82 4.38 3.94
C GLU A 140 14.60 4.46 3.02
N GLU A 141 13.38 4.40 3.55
CA GLU A 141 12.15 4.56 2.75
C GLU A 141 12.13 5.93 2.04
N TYR A 142 12.51 7.00 2.73
CA TYR A 142 12.59 8.33 2.13
C TYR A 142 13.63 8.38 1.00
N ARG A 143 14.83 7.83 1.21
CA ARG A 143 15.87 7.74 0.17
C ARG A 143 15.40 6.99 -1.07
N TYR A 144 14.75 5.83 -0.90
CA TYR A 144 14.23 5.06 -2.02
C TYR A 144 13.07 5.74 -2.73
N SER A 145 12.23 6.49 -2.01
CA SER A 145 11.18 7.29 -2.63
C SER A 145 11.74 8.39 -3.55
N LEU A 146 12.81 9.07 -3.13
CA LEU A 146 13.51 10.04 -3.95
C LEU A 146 14.21 9.39 -5.15
N LEU A 147 14.80 8.21 -4.96
CA LEU A 147 15.42 7.44 -6.02
C LEU A 147 14.38 7.00 -7.08
N ALA A 148 13.21 6.55 -6.65
CA ALA A 148 12.12 6.19 -7.54
C ALA A 148 11.64 7.39 -8.37
N LYS A 149 11.46 8.58 -7.75
CA LYS A 149 11.16 9.83 -8.47
C LYS A 149 12.25 10.16 -9.52
N LYS A 150 13.53 10.04 -9.14
CA LYS A 150 14.67 10.24 -10.06
C LYS A 150 14.64 9.27 -11.24
N CYS A 151 14.18 8.03 -11.02
CA CYS A 151 14.01 7.02 -12.07
C CYS A 151 12.72 7.20 -12.90
N GLY A 152 12.03 8.33 -12.77
CA GLY A 152 10.82 8.64 -13.53
C GLY A 152 9.58 7.84 -13.11
N ILE A 153 9.56 7.33 -11.90
CA ILE A 153 8.37 6.68 -11.31
C ILE A 153 7.50 7.75 -10.66
N GLU A 154 6.22 7.74 -11.00
CA GLU A 154 5.22 8.61 -10.36
C GLU A 154 5.04 8.19 -8.90
N MET A 155 5.45 9.06 -7.99
CA MET A 155 5.34 8.88 -6.54
C MET A 155 4.54 10.03 -5.94
N PRO A 156 3.77 9.80 -4.87
CA PRO A 156 3.20 10.89 -4.10
C PRO A 156 4.30 11.78 -3.51
N GLU A 157 3.94 12.92 -2.94
CA GLU A 157 4.90 13.69 -2.15
C GLU A 157 5.35 12.89 -0.93
N THR A 158 6.64 12.94 -0.64
CA THR A 158 7.24 12.22 0.48
C THR A 158 8.06 13.16 1.34
N ARG A 159 8.05 12.92 2.65
CA ARG A 159 8.74 13.76 3.64
C ARG A 159 9.33 12.90 4.75
N LEU A 160 10.41 13.36 5.34
CA LEU A 160 10.95 12.79 6.55
C LEU A 160 10.58 13.72 7.73
N PHE A 161 9.61 13.31 8.54
CA PHE A 161 9.20 14.04 9.74
C PHE A 161 10.23 13.81 10.84
N GLU A 162 10.63 14.91 11.52
CA GLU A 162 11.61 14.90 12.61
C GLU A 162 12.91 14.15 12.26
N ASP A 163 13.32 14.22 10.99
CA ASP A 163 14.48 13.49 10.44
C ASP A 163 14.49 11.96 10.70
N LYS A 164 13.33 11.37 10.97
CA LYS A 164 13.22 9.99 11.44
C LYS A 164 12.02 9.25 10.84
N TYR A 165 10.85 9.86 10.74
CA TYR A 165 9.62 9.18 10.37
C TYR A 165 9.27 9.43 8.92
N PHE A 166 9.19 8.36 8.13
CA PHE A 166 8.80 8.47 6.73
C PHE A 166 7.32 8.77 6.60
N GLY A 167 7.00 9.83 5.88
CA GLY A 167 5.65 10.22 5.52
C GLY A 167 5.44 10.25 4.02
N VAL A 168 4.27 9.80 3.58
CA VAL A 168 3.82 9.88 2.20
C VAL A 168 2.46 10.54 2.15
N GLU A 169 2.29 11.54 1.26
CA GLU A 169 1.02 12.24 1.07
C GLU A 169 -0.02 11.28 0.51
N ARG A 170 -1.24 11.34 1.01
CA ARG A 170 -2.36 10.55 0.51
C ARG A 170 -2.83 11.07 -0.84
N PHE A 171 -2.49 10.34 -1.89
CA PHE A 171 -2.89 10.68 -3.26
C PHE A 171 -4.39 10.45 -3.55
N ASP A 172 -5.08 9.74 -2.66
CA ASP A 172 -6.52 9.51 -2.74
C ASP A 172 -7.35 10.62 -2.05
N ARG A 173 -6.71 11.68 -1.60
CA ARG A 173 -7.31 12.86 -0.98
C ARG A 173 -6.94 14.10 -1.76
N THR A 174 -7.94 14.91 -2.10
CA THR A 174 -7.76 16.17 -2.82
C THR A 174 -8.58 17.27 -2.15
N SER A 175 -8.36 18.52 -2.57
CA SER A 175 -9.21 19.65 -2.16
C SER A 175 -10.67 19.47 -2.56
N ASN A 176 -10.96 18.68 -3.60
CA ASN A 176 -12.29 18.43 -4.12
C ASN A 176 -12.94 17.15 -3.53
N GLY A 177 -12.28 16.46 -2.61
CA GLY A 177 -12.78 15.25 -1.99
C GLY A 177 -11.89 14.02 -2.19
N LYS A 178 -12.50 12.86 -2.18
CA LYS A 178 -11.82 11.55 -2.25
C LYS A 178 -11.79 11.03 -3.68
N LEU A 179 -10.69 10.42 -4.09
CA LEU A 179 -10.57 9.71 -5.36
C LEU A 179 -10.73 8.20 -5.13
N HIS A 180 -11.44 7.54 -6.04
CA HIS A 180 -11.58 6.09 -5.93
C HIS A 180 -10.26 5.39 -6.27
N VAL A 181 -9.83 4.51 -5.38
CA VAL A 181 -8.60 3.72 -5.52
C VAL A 181 -8.92 2.26 -5.23
N VAL A 182 -8.40 1.37 -6.05
CA VAL A 182 -8.54 -0.07 -5.87
C VAL A 182 -7.22 -0.77 -6.20
N SER A 183 -6.82 -1.76 -5.39
CA SER A 183 -5.61 -2.52 -5.65
C SER A 183 -5.82 -3.62 -6.68
N VAL A 184 -4.73 -4.13 -7.25
CA VAL A 184 -4.77 -5.34 -8.09
C VAL A 184 -5.35 -6.51 -7.31
N ALA A 185 -5.01 -6.65 -6.02
CA ALA A 185 -5.61 -7.68 -5.17
C ALA A 185 -7.14 -7.57 -5.13
N GLY A 186 -7.67 -6.37 -4.92
CA GLY A 186 -9.10 -6.10 -4.90
C GLY A 186 -9.79 -6.34 -6.25
N LEU A 187 -9.12 -6.00 -7.36
CA LEU A 187 -9.68 -6.12 -8.72
C LEU A 187 -9.81 -7.57 -9.19
N ILE A 188 -8.72 -8.36 -9.02
CA ILE A 188 -8.71 -9.75 -9.55
C ILE A 188 -9.00 -10.80 -8.49
N GLY A 189 -9.18 -10.38 -7.23
CA GLY A 189 -9.44 -11.30 -6.12
C GLY A 189 -8.22 -12.14 -5.74
N ALA A 190 -7.01 -11.55 -5.81
CA ALA A 190 -5.77 -12.22 -5.44
C ALA A 190 -5.55 -12.16 -3.93
N ASP A 191 -5.09 -13.27 -3.35
CA ASP A 191 -4.64 -13.28 -1.96
C ASP A 191 -3.21 -12.71 -1.89
N TYR A 192 -3.09 -11.46 -1.43
CA TYR A 192 -1.81 -10.76 -1.33
C TYR A 192 -0.84 -11.37 -0.29
N ARG A 193 -1.35 -12.28 0.57
CA ARG A 193 -0.54 -12.98 1.58
C ARG A 193 0.25 -14.15 0.99
N LEU A 194 -0.06 -14.52 -0.26
CA LEU A 194 0.55 -15.61 -0.98
C LEU A 194 1.16 -15.10 -2.29
N PRO A 195 2.25 -15.70 -2.79
CA PRO A 195 2.77 -15.45 -4.13
C PRO A 195 1.78 -15.97 -5.18
N SER A 196 0.78 -15.17 -5.54
CA SER A 196 -0.37 -15.61 -6.34
C SER A 196 -0.51 -14.91 -7.69
N ILE A 197 0.34 -13.93 -7.98
CA ILE A 197 0.27 -13.17 -9.22
C ILE A 197 1.63 -13.09 -9.91
N ASP A 198 1.57 -12.83 -11.23
CA ASP A 198 2.70 -12.47 -12.08
C ASP A 198 2.51 -11.04 -12.60
N TYR A 199 3.58 -10.36 -12.97
CA TYR A 199 3.48 -9.01 -13.54
C TYR A 199 2.64 -8.96 -14.81
N SER A 200 2.53 -10.07 -15.56
CA SER A 200 1.61 -10.17 -16.70
C SER A 200 0.15 -9.91 -16.30
N HIS A 201 -0.28 -10.33 -15.11
CA HIS A 201 -1.63 -10.03 -14.61
C HIS A 201 -1.80 -8.52 -14.33
N ILE A 202 -0.76 -7.84 -13.80
CA ILE A 202 -0.81 -6.40 -13.56
C ILE A 202 -0.91 -5.64 -14.90
N PHE A 203 -0.16 -6.06 -15.92
CA PHE A 203 -0.27 -5.51 -17.27
C PHE A 203 -1.65 -5.74 -17.88
N GLN A 204 -2.22 -6.94 -17.73
CA GLN A 204 -3.56 -7.25 -18.23
C GLN A 204 -4.63 -6.35 -17.57
N VAL A 205 -4.57 -6.20 -16.24
CA VAL A 205 -5.47 -5.28 -15.50
C VAL A 205 -5.28 -3.85 -15.97
N CYS A 206 -4.04 -3.39 -16.13
CA CYS A 206 -3.72 -2.06 -16.61
C CYS A 206 -4.31 -1.81 -18.00
N ALA A 207 -4.08 -2.71 -18.95
CA ALA A 207 -4.59 -2.60 -20.31
C ALA A 207 -6.14 -2.59 -20.34
N ALA A 208 -6.77 -3.48 -19.56
CA ALA A 208 -8.23 -3.60 -19.51
C ALA A 208 -8.92 -2.40 -18.85
N LEU A 209 -8.26 -1.76 -17.89
CA LEU A 209 -8.88 -0.72 -17.09
C LEU A 209 -8.58 0.69 -17.64
N THR A 210 -7.34 0.93 -18.08
CA THR A 210 -6.90 2.26 -18.50
C THR A 210 -6.96 2.48 -20.01
N HIS A 211 -6.80 1.41 -20.80
CA HIS A 211 -6.72 1.45 -22.27
C HIS A 211 -5.54 2.26 -22.85
N TYR A 212 -4.57 2.68 -22.01
CA TYR A 212 -3.44 3.52 -22.42
C TYR A 212 -2.08 2.81 -22.29
N VAL A 213 -1.32 2.80 -23.38
CA VAL A 213 0.06 2.27 -23.38
C VAL A 213 0.98 3.08 -22.44
N SER A 214 0.69 4.36 -22.23
CA SER A 214 1.43 5.20 -21.27
C SER A 214 1.34 4.67 -19.85
N GLU A 215 0.18 4.17 -19.45
CA GLU A 215 -0.03 3.58 -18.11
C GLU A 215 0.73 2.24 -17.97
N MET A 216 0.75 1.43 -19.04
CA MET A 216 1.55 0.19 -19.08
C MET A 216 3.06 0.46 -18.94
N LYS A 217 3.56 1.59 -19.49
CA LYS A 217 4.96 2.01 -19.29
C LYS A 217 5.24 2.36 -17.83
N LYS A 218 4.28 2.92 -17.08
CA LYS A 218 4.42 3.17 -15.65
C LYS A 218 4.54 1.85 -14.88
N VAL A 219 3.69 0.85 -15.18
CA VAL A 219 3.79 -0.51 -14.60
C VAL A 219 5.19 -1.10 -14.88
N TYR A 220 5.68 -0.98 -16.11
CA TYR A 220 6.99 -1.49 -16.48
C TYR A 220 8.13 -0.80 -15.70
N ARG A 221 8.09 0.53 -15.54
CA ARG A 221 9.07 1.26 -14.73
C ARG A 221 9.12 0.77 -13.29
N VAL A 222 7.96 0.54 -12.66
CA VAL A 222 7.87 0.01 -11.30
C VAL A 222 8.41 -1.42 -11.24
N MET A 223 8.11 -2.29 -12.21
CA MET A 223 8.66 -3.65 -12.29
C MET A 223 10.18 -3.64 -12.36
N VAL A 224 10.77 -2.83 -13.26
CA VAL A 224 12.23 -2.70 -13.41
C VAL A 224 12.86 -2.19 -12.13
N PHE A 225 12.27 -1.17 -11.50
CA PHE A 225 12.80 -0.61 -10.27
C PHE A 225 12.77 -1.63 -9.13
N ASN A 226 11.64 -2.31 -8.90
CA ASN A 226 11.51 -3.37 -7.90
C ASN A 226 12.52 -4.51 -8.13
N TYR A 227 12.76 -4.85 -9.39
CA TYR A 227 13.78 -5.84 -9.74
C TYR A 227 15.19 -5.37 -9.35
N LEU A 228 15.57 -4.16 -9.74
CA LEU A 228 16.91 -3.62 -9.53
C LEU A 228 17.23 -3.37 -8.05
N ILE A 229 16.28 -2.85 -7.27
CA ILE A 229 16.48 -2.62 -5.83
C ILE A 229 16.28 -3.88 -4.97
N ALA A 230 16.03 -5.03 -5.60
CA ALA A 230 15.69 -6.28 -4.90
C ALA A 230 14.48 -6.16 -3.95
N ASN A 231 13.45 -5.39 -4.34
CA ASN A 231 12.17 -5.41 -3.64
C ASN A 231 11.43 -6.70 -4.01
N LYS A 232 11.40 -7.67 -3.09
CA LYS A 232 10.70 -8.94 -3.27
C LYS A 232 9.32 -8.98 -2.61
N ASP A 233 8.93 -7.93 -1.86
CA ASP A 233 7.61 -7.81 -1.22
C ASP A 233 6.63 -6.98 -2.07
N ASP A 234 6.75 -7.10 -3.39
CA ASP A 234 5.94 -6.43 -4.40
C ASP A 234 4.59 -7.16 -4.63
N HIS A 235 3.83 -7.35 -3.55
CA HIS A 235 2.57 -8.11 -3.58
C HIS A 235 1.40 -7.33 -4.21
N ALA A 236 0.30 -8.04 -4.54
CA ALA A 236 -0.84 -7.52 -5.29
C ALA A 236 -1.50 -6.25 -4.70
N LYS A 237 -1.41 -6.00 -3.39
CA LYS A 237 -1.90 -4.76 -2.75
C LYS A 237 -0.97 -3.56 -2.96
N ASN A 238 0.28 -3.75 -3.42
CA ASN A 238 1.23 -2.67 -3.69
C ASN A 238 1.04 -2.04 -5.07
N PHE A 239 0.17 -2.60 -5.89
CA PHE A 239 -0.21 -2.04 -7.20
C PHE A 239 -1.67 -1.62 -7.15
N SER A 240 -1.94 -0.38 -7.53
CA SER A 240 -3.30 0.16 -7.49
C SER A 240 -3.63 0.96 -8.72
N PHE A 241 -4.93 1.14 -8.92
CA PHE A 241 -5.48 2.02 -9.93
C PHE A 241 -6.33 3.10 -9.25
N ILE A 242 -6.28 4.30 -9.81
CA ILE A 242 -6.99 5.47 -9.31
C ILE A 242 -7.91 6.01 -10.41
N HIS A 243 -9.14 6.32 -10.04
CA HIS A 243 -10.09 6.99 -10.93
C HIS A 243 -10.06 8.50 -10.69
N ARG A 244 -9.63 9.24 -11.70
CA ARG A 244 -9.61 10.72 -11.70
C ARG A 244 -10.00 11.24 -13.08
N ASP A 245 -10.64 12.39 -13.13
CA ASP A 245 -11.03 13.08 -14.37
C ASP A 245 -11.87 12.20 -15.34
N GLY A 246 -12.65 11.26 -14.79
CA GLY A 246 -13.47 10.33 -15.56
C GLY A 246 -12.76 9.09 -16.09
N GLU A 247 -11.46 8.93 -15.83
CA GLU A 247 -10.65 7.86 -16.37
C GLU A 247 -9.86 7.11 -15.28
N TRP A 248 -9.50 5.85 -15.57
CA TRP A 248 -8.63 5.07 -14.73
C TRP A 248 -7.16 5.26 -15.11
N HIS A 249 -6.32 5.40 -14.11
CA HIS A 249 -4.88 5.50 -14.24
C HIS A 249 -4.19 4.51 -13.31
N PHE A 250 -2.98 4.08 -13.64
CA PHE A 250 -2.12 3.42 -12.69
C PHE A 250 -1.77 4.42 -11.58
N ALA A 251 -2.05 4.06 -10.33
CA ALA A 251 -1.85 4.97 -9.19
C ALA A 251 -0.36 5.28 -8.97
N PRO A 252 -0.02 6.41 -8.35
CA PRO A 252 1.33 6.66 -7.90
C PRO A 252 1.86 5.50 -7.07
N ALA A 253 3.13 5.14 -7.27
CA ALA A 253 3.75 4.00 -6.60
C ALA A 253 4.00 4.28 -5.10
N TYR A 254 4.04 3.23 -4.31
CA TYR A 254 4.32 3.26 -2.87
C TYR A 254 4.99 1.94 -2.45
N ASP A 255 5.55 1.91 -1.24
CA ASP A 255 6.24 0.73 -0.66
C ASP A 255 7.39 0.20 -1.55
N LEU A 256 8.17 1.11 -2.14
CA LEU A 256 9.34 0.81 -2.96
C LEU A 256 10.61 0.78 -2.09
N LEU A 257 10.87 -0.35 -1.45
CA LEU A 257 12.01 -0.57 -0.55
C LEU A 257 12.59 -1.97 -0.80
N PRO A 258 13.91 -2.16 -0.73
CA PRO A 258 14.49 -3.50 -0.72
C PRO A 258 13.84 -4.39 0.33
N SER A 259 13.53 -5.61 -0.03
CA SER A 259 12.89 -6.58 0.87
C SER A 259 13.24 -7.99 0.46
N ASP A 260 13.45 -8.87 1.43
CA ASP A 260 13.70 -10.29 1.19
C ASP A 260 12.42 -11.07 0.78
N GLY A 261 11.24 -10.42 0.84
CA GLY A 261 9.98 -11.06 0.50
C GLY A 261 9.57 -12.14 1.50
N ILE A 262 8.81 -13.13 1.01
CA ILE A 262 8.35 -14.25 1.83
C ILE A 262 9.37 -15.40 1.73
N ASN A 263 10.05 -15.73 2.84
CA ASN A 263 11.08 -16.77 2.89
C ASN A 263 12.20 -16.62 1.82
N GLY A 264 12.56 -15.40 1.50
CA GLY A 264 13.57 -15.10 0.47
C GLY A 264 13.02 -15.06 -0.96
N PHE A 265 11.73 -15.34 -1.16
CA PHE A 265 11.12 -15.38 -2.48
C PHE A 265 10.31 -14.12 -2.78
N ARG A 266 10.25 -13.78 -4.06
CA ARG A 266 9.44 -12.69 -4.59
C ARG A 266 7.95 -13.03 -4.50
N THR A 267 7.13 -12.04 -4.14
CA THR A 267 5.68 -12.20 -3.99
C THR A 267 4.92 -12.07 -5.32
N THR A 268 5.47 -11.33 -6.27
CA THR A 268 4.97 -11.25 -7.65
C THR A 268 6.03 -11.81 -8.60
N SER A 269 5.72 -12.87 -9.33
CA SER A 269 6.64 -13.45 -10.32
C SER A 269 6.82 -12.53 -11.54
N ILE A 270 7.88 -12.76 -12.29
CA ILE A 270 8.12 -12.10 -13.58
C ILE A 270 8.34 -13.18 -14.63
N ASN A 271 7.45 -13.25 -15.63
CA ASN A 271 7.45 -14.30 -16.65
C ASN A 271 7.42 -15.71 -16.03
N ASP A 272 6.52 -15.89 -15.03
CA ASP A 272 6.33 -17.10 -14.24
C ASP A 272 7.58 -17.57 -13.45
N LYS A 273 8.55 -16.65 -13.22
CA LYS A 273 9.77 -16.94 -12.48
C LYS A 273 9.84 -16.14 -11.17
N ILE A 274 10.20 -16.84 -10.11
CA ILE A 274 10.47 -16.26 -8.79
C ILE A 274 11.86 -15.61 -8.76
N GLU A 275 12.81 -16.16 -9.52
CA GLU A 275 14.16 -15.63 -9.72
C GLU A 275 14.33 -15.23 -11.19
N PRO A 276 13.75 -14.10 -11.61
CA PRO A 276 13.81 -13.66 -13.00
C PRO A 276 15.19 -13.12 -13.35
N LYS A 277 15.48 -13.17 -14.65
CA LYS A 277 16.60 -12.48 -15.27
C LYS A 277 16.10 -11.25 -16.04
N LYS A 278 17.01 -10.36 -16.45
CA LYS A 278 16.70 -9.18 -17.27
C LYS A 278 15.80 -9.51 -18.47
N GLU A 279 16.08 -10.60 -19.14
CA GLU A 279 15.35 -11.06 -20.35
C GLU A 279 13.88 -11.40 -20.03
N ASP A 280 13.60 -11.83 -18.81
CA ASP A 280 12.23 -12.14 -18.38
C ASP A 280 11.37 -10.88 -18.24
N LEU A 281 11.99 -9.77 -17.77
CA LEU A 281 11.32 -8.47 -17.71
C LEU A 281 10.95 -7.98 -19.12
N PHE A 282 11.88 -8.14 -20.06
CA PHE A 282 11.64 -7.78 -21.46
C PHE A 282 10.52 -8.63 -22.06
N ALA A 283 10.58 -9.94 -21.84
CA ALA A 283 9.59 -10.87 -22.38
C ALA A 283 8.16 -10.56 -21.89
N VAL A 284 7.98 -10.27 -20.58
CA VAL A 284 6.67 -9.89 -20.03
C VAL A 284 6.17 -8.59 -20.66
N ALA A 285 7.02 -7.57 -20.74
CA ALA A 285 6.66 -6.27 -21.28
C ALA A 285 6.28 -6.34 -22.77
N GLU A 286 7.08 -7.07 -23.58
CA GLU A 286 6.82 -7.28 -25.02
C GLU A 286 5.53 -8.09 -25.24
N LYS A 287 5.31 -9.19 -24.50
CA LYS A 287 4.07 -9.98 -24.53
C LYS A 287 2.84 -9.14 -24.15
N SER A 288 3.05 -8.12 -23.31
CA SER A 288 1.99 -7.20 -22.91
C SER A 288 1.74 -6.06 -23.90
N GLY A 289 2.46 -6.01 -25.02
CA GLY A 289 2.26 -5.06 -26.10
C GLY A 289 3.14 -3.80 -26.05
N LEU A 290 4.15 -3.77 -25.18
CA LEU A 290 5.14 -2.68 -25.20
C LEU A 290 6.16 -2.89 -26.33
N ASP A 291 6.56 -1.79 -26.97
CA ASP A 291 7.57 -1.79 -28.01
C ASP A 291 8.95 -2.21 -27.45
N LYS A 292 9.59 -3.16 -28.12
CA LYS A 292 10.88 -3.75 -27.71
C LYS A 292 11.97 -2.72 -27.48
N LYS A 293 12.11 -1.73 -28.38
CA LYS A 293 13.12 -0.69 -28.27
C LYS A 293 12.87 0.16 -27.02
N LYS A 294 11.58 0.48 -26.76
CA LYS A 294 11.17 1.25 -25.60
C LYS A 294 11.38 0.51 -24.27
N VAL A 295 11.16 -0.81 -24.28
CA VAL A 295 11.43 -1.68 -23.12
C VAL A 295 12.93 -1.62 -22.75
N VAL A 296 13.84 -1.75 -23.72
CA VAL A 296 15.28 -1.65 -23.46
C VAL A 296 15.67 -0.25 -22.99
N GLU A 297 15.18 0.79 -23.66
CA GLU A 297 15.47 2.19 -23.28
C GLU A 297 15.09 2.48 -21.82
N ILE A 298 13.89 2.08 -21.39
CA ILE A 298 13.41 2.29 -20.02
C ILE A 298 14.27 1.52 -19.01
N PHE A 299 14.63 0.28 -19.32
CA PHE A 299 15.47 -0.52 -18.43
C PHE A 299 16.84 0.13 -18.23
N ASP A 300 17.52 0.50 -19.32
CA ASP A 300 18.85 1.08 -19.28
C ASP A 300 18.84 2.47 -18.60
N GLU A 301 17.78 3.26 -18.81
CA GLU A 301 17.57 4.53 -18.12
C GLU A 301 17.49 4.33 -16.59
N ILE A 302 16.64 3.41 -16.13
CA ILE A 302 16.46 3.16 -14.69
C ILE A 302 17.72 2.56 -14.07
N MET A 303 18.38 1.62 -14.74
CA MET A 303 19.65 1.04 -14.31
C MET A 303 20.72 2.11 -14.11
N LYS A 304 20.86 3.03 -15.08
CA LYS A 304 21.81 4.15 -15.00
C LYS A 304 21.47 5.12 -13.85
N LEU A 305 20.19 5.46 -13.66
CA LEU A 305 19.75 6.44 -12.68
C LEU A 305 19.72 5.87 -11.24
N SER A 306 19.43 4.59 -11.08
CA SER A 306 19.41 3.93 -9.78
C SER A 306 20.81 3.74 -9.19
N GLY A 307 21.83 3.59 -10.02
CA GLY A 307 23.21 3.35 -9.58
C GLY A 307 23.41 1.97 -8.94
N VAL A 308 22.54 1.02 -9.29
CA VAL A 308 22.58 -0.38 -8.82
C VAL A 308 23.23 -1.27 -9.89
#